data_905031bd25ce67448f2e2e06b293d9bf
#
_entry.id   905031bd25ce67448f2e2e06b293d9bf
#
_cell.length_a   1.000
_cell.length_b   1.000
_cell.length_c   1.000
_cell.angle_alpha   90.00
_cell.angle_beta   90.00
_cell.angle_gamma   90.00
#
_symmetry.space_group_name_H-M   'P 1'
#
loop_
_entity.id
_entity.type
_entity.pdbx_description
1 polymer ?
#
loop_
_entity_poly.entity_id
_entity_poly.type
_entity_poly.pdbx_seq_one_letter_code
_entity_poly.pdbx_strand_id
1 'polypeptide(L)'
;YRLFNKLIPENLQMVFVPFFCLLIMVPLTAFLIGPFGIWLGSTIGGGLAYLNTHAPIVFAILIPLLYPFLVPLGLHWPLNALMLANIKELGYDFIQGPMGAWNFACFGATAAVLLLSMRDKDDEVRQTATGALAAGLLGGISEPSLYGIHLRFKRIYPSMLVGCLVGGLITGIGGGIKTNAFVFTSLLTIPVFKPMALYAIAVAAAFFSSMAVVYVRGYRSKEERAEFLAQRDAKLGLATAAATAGATATAVAAPAVAEAAAPAVAKTPKPAMVEGTVTQVTAPLAGRVLPLAEVPDPVFAKGTVGLGVGIDPSGDTVYAPADGKIVVAQATGHAFGIALDSGIELLIHVGIDTVNLEGKGFDVKVAKGDRVTAGTPLVAFDRGIIEAAGGWLFTRAICFKA
;
A
#
# COMPACT_ATOMS: atom_id res chain seq x y z
N TYR A 1 25.83 2.06 -13.28
CA TYR A 1 24.97 3.16 -13.70
C TYR A 1 25.66 4.51 -13.41
N ARG A 2 25.96 4.86 -12.15
CA ARG A 2 26.61 6.13 -11.76
C ARG A 2 27.94 6.40 -12.46
N LEU A 3 28.72 5.37 -12.75
CA LEU A 3 29.98 5.49 -13.48
C LEU A 3 29.74 5.94 -14.94
N PHE A 4 28.80 5.30 -15.62
CA PHE A 4 28.48 5.64 -17.00
C PHE A 4 27.83 7.02 -17.13
N ASN A 5 27.01 7.45 -16.18
CA ASN A 5 26.49 8.81 -16.15
C ASN A 5 27.59 9.89 -16.04
N LYS A 6 28.76 9.56 -15.45
CA LYS A 6 29.89 10.49 -15.39
C LYS A 6 30.75 10.49 -16.67
N LEU A 7 30.72 9.40 -17.45
CA LEU A 7 31.56 9.22 -18.62
C LEU A 7 30.89 9.61 -19.93
N ILE A 8 29.54 9.57 -19.95
CA ILE A 8 28.75 9.78 -21.16
C ILE A 8 28.10 11.19 -21.11
N PRO A 9 28.20 11.99 -22.19
CA PRO A 9 27.53 13.28 -22.29
C PRO A 9 26.02 13.16 -22.07
N GLU A 10 25.38 14.14 -21.40
CA GLU A 10 23.99 14.10 -20.98
C GLU A 10 23.01 13.78 -22.12
N ASN A 11 23.21 14.33 -23.30
CA ASN A 11 22.39 14.10 -24.49
C ASN A 11 22.42 12.65 -25.02
N LEU A 12 23.41 11.84 -24.61
CA LEU A 12 23.57 10.44 -25.02
C LEU A 12 23.25 9.45 -23.89
N GLN A 13 23.09 9.92 -22.64
CA GLN A 13 22.93 9.06 -21.47
C GLN A 13 21.68 8.19 -21.54
N MET A 14 20.59 8.71 -22.09
CA MET A 14 19.32 8.00 -22.15
C MET A 14 19.40 6.65 -22.89
N VAL A 15 20.25 6.58 -23.92
CA VAL A 15 20.42 5.38 -24.75
C VAL A 15 21.64 4.57 -24.32
N PHE A 16 22.80 5.23 -24.18
CA PHE A 16 24.07 4.54 -24.01
C PHE A 16 24.33 4.07 -22.58
N VAL A 17 23.79 4.73 -21.56
CA VAL A 17 23.96 4.27 -20.17
C VAL A 17 23.24 2.94 -19.93
N PRO A 18 21.95 2.76 -20.28
CA PRO A 18 21.31 1.46 -20.20
C PRO A 18 21.98 0.40 -21.07
N PHE A 19 22.40 0.76 -22.30
CA PHE A 19 23.08 -0.16 -23.21
C PHE A 19 24.37 -0.72 -22.62
N PHE A 20 25.28 0.12 -22.12
CA PHE A 20 26.52 -0.36 -21.52
C PHE A 20 26.30 -1.08 -20.20
N CYS A 21 25.30 -0.67 -19.41
CA CYS A 21 24.92 -1.41 -18.21
C CYS A 21 24.46 -2.82 -18.55
N LEU A 22 23.59 -2.99 -19.55
CA LEU A 22 23.12 -4.30 -19.99
C LEU A 22 24.23 -5.12 -20.65
N LEU A 23 25.09 -4.51 -21.47
CA LEU A 23 26.21 -5.17 -22.11
C LEU A 23 27.15 -5.84 -21.10
N ILE A 24 27.33 -5.23 -19.92
CA ILE A 24 28.16 -5.80 -18.84
C ILE A 24 27.35 -6.72 -17.95
N MET A 25 26.12 -6.30 -17.57
CA MET A 25 25.34 -7.04 -16.58
C MET A 25 24.80 -8.36 -17.10
N VAL A 26 24.45 -8.45 -18.40
CA VAL A 26 23.94 -9.70 -18.99
C VAL A 26 24.99 -10.82 -18.94
N PRO A 27 26.23 -10.63 -19.45
CA PRO A 27 27.27 -11.65 -19.32
C PRO A 27 27.65 -11.93 -17.86
N LEU A 28 27.77 -10.90 -17.03
CA LEU A 28 28.07 -11.06 -15.61
C LEU A 28 27.01 -11.92 -14.90
N THR A 29 25.74 -11.67 -15.20
CA THR A 29 24.65 -12.46 -14.64
C THR A 29 24.67 -13.88 -15.19
N ALA A 30 24.85 -14.06 -16.49
CA ALA A 30 24.82 -15.38 -17.11
C ALA A 30 25.97 -16.30 -16.67
N PHE A 31 27.19 -15.76 -16.54
CA PHE A 31 28.38 -16.56 -16.32
C PHE A 31 28.91 -16.56 -14.88
N LEU A 32 28.52 -15.58 -14.05
CA LEU A 32 29.01 -15.48 -12.67
C LEU A 32 27.87 -15.51 -11.66
N ILE A 33 26.94 -14.56 -11.73
CA ILE A 33 25.88 -14.42 -10.72
C ILE A 33 24.89 -15.58 -10.81
N GLY A 34 24.49 -15.96 -12.02
CA GLY A 34 23.54 -17.07 -12.24
C GLY A 34 24.08 -18.42 -11.74
N PRO A 35 25.25 -18.88 -12.20
CA PRO A 35 25.84 -20.12 -11.70
C PRO A 35 26.09 -20.10 -10.20
N PHE A 36 26.56 -18.99 -9.63
CA PHE A 36 26.69 -18.83 -8.18
C PHE A 36 25.35 -18.94 -7.46
N GLY A 37 24.30 -18.29 -7.99
CA GLY A 37 22.93 -18.39 -7.45
C GLY A 37 22.37 -19.81 -7.49
N ILE A 38 22.60 -20.54 -8.59
CA ILE A 38 22.20 -21.95 -8.74
C ILE A 38 22.95 -22.81 -7.73
N TRP A 39 24.27 -22.66 -7.63
CA TRP A 39 25.08 -23.42 -6.66
C TRP A 39 24.64 -23.13 -5.22
N LEU A 40 24.44 -21.88 -4.87
CA LEU A 40 23.96 -21.49 -3.54
C LEU A 40 22.57 -22.05 -3.25
N GLY A 41 21.64 -21.95 -4.22
CA GLY A 41 20.29 -22.49 -4.12
C GLY A 41 20.28 -24.00 -3.93
N SER A 42 21.07 -24.73 -4.71
CA SER A 42 21.17 -26.20 -4.58
C SER A 42 21.81 -26.64 -3.25
N THR A 43 22.79 -25.89 -2.76
CA THR A 43 23.45 -26.17 -1.47
C THR A 43 22.48 -25.95 -0.31
N ILE A 44 21.74 -24.83 -0.33
CA ILE A 44 20.69 -24.53 0.67
C ILE A 44 19.58 -25.59 0.58
N GLY A 45 19.16 -25.94 -0.64
CA GLY A 45 18.12 -26.95 -0.88
C GLY A 45 18.51 -28.33 -0.34
N GLY A 46 19.73 -28.76 -0.62
CA GLY A 46 20.28 -30.01 -0.09
C GLY A 46 20.34 -30.02 1.44
N GLY A 47 20.76 -28.90 2.04
CA GLY A 47 20.78 -28.72 3.50
C GLY A 47 19.37 -28.78 4.12
N LEU A 48 18.39 -28.14 3.50
CA LEU A 48 17.00 -28.16 3.95
C LEU A 48 16.37 -29.56 3.79
N ALA A 49 16.64 -30.26 2.69
CA ALA A 49 16.19 -31.63 2.48
C ALA A 49 16.81 -32.59 3.49
N TYR A 50 18.11 -32.45 3.76
CA TYR A 50 18.79 -33.21 4.80
C TYR A 50 18.16 -32.98 6.18
N LEU A 51 17.93 -31.72 6.54
CA LEU A 51 17.31 -31.36 7.82
C LEU A 51 15.87 -31.88 7.93
N ASN A 52 15.09 -31.79 6.85
CA ASN A 52 13.72 -32.32 6.82
C ASN A 52 13.69 -33.86 7.01
N THR A 53 14.71 -34.56 6.52
CA THR A 53 14.80 -36.02 6.62
C THR A 53 15.30 -36.49 7.98
N HIS A 54 16.32 -35.83 8.55
CA HIS A 54 17.00 -36.28 9.75
C HIS A 54 16.50 -35.59 11.03
N ALA A 55 15.95 -34.39 10.92
CA ALA A 55 15.43 -33.61 12.05
C ALA A 55 14.14 -32.84 11.66
N PRO A 56 13.04 -33.53 11.28
CA PRO A 56 11.86 -32.91 10.70
C PRO A 56 11.18 -31.90 11.62
N ILE A 57 11.23 -32.10 12.93
CA ILE A 57 10.68 -31.16 13.91
C ILE A 57 11.50 -29.85 13.89
N VAL A 58 12.83 -29.97 13.88
CA VAL A 58 13.72 -28.79 13.81
C VAL A 58 13.49 -28.03 12.51
N PHE A 59 13.38 -28.74 11.39
CA PHE A 59 13.07 -28.14 10.09
C PHE A 59 11.74 -27.39 10.11
N ALA A 60 10.67 -28.03 10.62
CA ALA A 60 9.33 -27.44 10.67
C ALA A 60 9.24 -26.19 11.56
N ILE A 61 10.10 -26.06 12.59
CA ILE A 61 10.22 -24.87 13.43
C ILE A 61 11.11 -23.83 12.77
N LEU A 62 12.21 -24.23 12.16
CA LEU A 62 13.21 -23.35 11.62
C LEU A 62 12.66 -22.52 10.44
N ILE A 63 11.92 -23.15 9.54
CA ILE A 63 11.37 -22.47 8.34
C ILE A 63 10.48 -21.28 8.73
N PRO A 64 9.41 -21.40 9.53
CA PRO A 64 8.57 -20.25 9.86
C PRO A 64 9.30 -19.19 10.70
N LEU A 65 10.34 -19.55 11.46
CA LEU A 65 11.13 -18.59 12.22
C LEU A 65 12.12 -17.80 11.37
N LEU A 66 12.67 -18.40 10.31
CA LEU A 66 13.62 -17.72 9.41
C LEU A 66 12.93 -16.87 8.34
N TYR A 67 11.80 -17.32 7.84
CA TYR A 67 11.13 -16.71 6.69
C TYR A 67 10.85 -15.20 6.85
N PRO A 68 10.41 -14.70 8.01
CA PRO A 68 10.20 -13.26 8.22
C PRO A 68 11.44 -12.39 8.01
N PHE A 69 12.63 -12.97 8.14
CA PHE A 69 13.90 -12.27 7.88
C PHE A 69 14.36 -12.41 6.43
N LEU A 70 14.00 -13.51 5.77
CA LEU A 70 14.37 -13.75 4.37
C LEU A 70 13.58 -12.89 3.39
N VAL A 71 12.30 -12.60 3.71
CA VAL A 71 11.43 -11.83 2.83
C VAL A 71 11.89 -10.39 2.63
N PRO A 72 12.22 -9.60 3.69
CA PRO A 72 12.73 -8.24 3.50
C PRO A 72 14.06 -8.18 2.76
N LEU A 73 14.87 -9.24 2.84
CA LEU A 73 16.13 -9.37 2.14
C LEU A 73 15.98 -9.86 0.69
N GLY A 74 14.76 -10.23 0.25
CA GLY A 74 14.52 -10.81 -1.07
C GLY A 74 14.99 -12.26 -1.22
N LEU A 75 15.53 -12.88 -0.16
CA LEU A 75 16.10 -14.23 -0.17
C LEU A 75 15.06 -15.37 -0.23
N HIS A 76 13.77 -15.05 -0.11
CA HIS A 76 12.68 -16.01 -0.25
C HIS A 76 12.43 -16.44 -1.70
N TRP A 77 12.80 -15.63 -2.70
CA TRP A 77 12.62 -15.98 -4.12
C TRP A 77 13.41 -17.23 -4.56
N PRO A 78 14.69 -17.39 -4.20
CA PRO A 78 15.41 -18.65 -4.42
C PRO A 78 14.73 -19.86 -3.77
N LEU A 79 14.11 -19.70 -2.59
CA LEU A 79 13.36 -20.79 -1.95
C LEU A 79 12.09 -21.15 -2.73
N ASN A 80 11.42 -20.17 -3.33
CA ASN A 80 10.27 -20.45 -4.21
C ASN A 80 10.67 -21.27 -5.43
N ALA A 81 11.82 -20.99 -6.04
CA ALA A 81 12.37 -21.80 -7.12
C ALA A 81 12.70 -23.22 -6.66
N LEU A 82 13.21 -23.40 -5.45
CA LEU A 82 13.46 -24.70 -4.84
C LEU A 82 12.17 -25.48 -4.60
N MET A 83 11.12 -24.84 -4.11
CA MET A 83 9.79 -25.46 -3.93
C MET A 83 9.25 -26.02 -5.26
N LEU A 84 9.39 -25.24 -6.34
CA LEU A 84 9.03 -25.72 -7.69
C LEU A 84 9.89 -26.89 -8.15
N ALA A 85 11.19 -26.86 -7.88
CA ALA A 85 12.09 -27.98 -8.17
C ALA A 85 11.70 -29.24 -7.38
N ASN A 86 11.40 -29.12 -6.09
CA ASN A 86 10.93 -30.22 -5.25
C ASN A 86 9.66 -30.88 -5.84
N ILE A 87 8.67 -30.07 -6.25
CA ILE A 87 7.45 -30.60 -6.88
C ILE A 87 7.77 -31.37 -8.16
N LYS A 88 8.68 -30.83 -8.98
CA LYS A 88 9.07 -31.47 -10.25
C LYS A 88 9.85 -32.77 -10.04
N GLU A 89 10.78 -32.79 -9.07
CA GLU A 89 11.71 -33.91 -8.87
C GLU A 89 11.17 -34.98 -7.92
N LEU A 90 10.52 -34.56 -6.83
CA LEU A 90 10.00 -35.41 -5.76
C LEU A 90 8.50 -35.70 -5.89
N GLY A 91 7.78 -34.93 -6.73
CA GLY A 91 6.33 -34.98 -6.84
C GLY A 91 5.60 -34.22 -5.74
N TYR A 92 6.32 -33.62 -4.79
CA TYR A 92 5.78 -32.79 -3.70
C TYR A 92 6.81 -31.81 -3.17
N ASP A 93 6.32 -30.73 -2.55
CA ASP A 93 7.15 -29.83 -1.74
C ASP A 93 6.82 -29.97 -0.25
N PHE A 94 7.85 -29.80 0.59
CA PHE A 94 7.79 -29.91 2.03
C PHE A 94 8.09 -28.57 2.75
N ILE A 95 8.44 -27.53 2.01
CA ILE A 95 8.83 -26.21 2.55
C ILE A 95 7.59 -25.32 2.73
N GLN A 96 6.66 -25.33 1.76
CA GLN A 96 5.47 -24.47 1.77
C GLN A 96 4.57 -24.71 2.99
N GLY A 97 4.47 -25.95 3.47
CA GLY A 97 3.67 -26.26 4.65
C GLY A 97 4.11 -25.47 5.90
N PRO A 98 5.35 -25.65 6.38
CA PRO A 98 5.89 -24.84 7.47
C PRO A 98 5.92 -23.33 7.17
N MET A 99 6.19 -22.92 5.93
CA MET A 99 6.15 -21.53 5.51
C MET A 99 4.76 -20.91 5.75
N GLY A 100 3.70 -21.68 5.52
CA GLY A 100 2.33 -21.23 5.79
C GLY A 100 2.10 -20.83 7.24
N ALA A 101 2.73 -21.49 8.19
CA ALA A 101 2.66 -21.11 9.60
C ALA A 101 3.20 -19.68 9.85
N TRP A 102 4.30 -19.29 9.16
CA TRP A 102 4.77 -17.91 9.24
C TRP A 102 3.78 -16.93 8.61
N ASN A 103 3.25 -17.20 7.41
CA ASN A 103 2.30 -16.30 6.76
C ASN A 103 1.09 -16.04 7.66
N PHE A 104 0.51 -17.10 8.23
CA PHE A 104 -0.64 -16.94 9.12
C PHE A 104 -0.28 -16.29 10.47
N ALA A 105 0.91 -16.50 11.00
CA ALA A 105 1.40 -15.74 12.16
C ALA A 105 1.51 -14.24 11.85
N CYS A 106 2.00 -13.89 10.66
CA CYS A 106 2.07 -12.52 10.16
C CYS A 106 0.67 -11.90 10.04
N PHE A 107 -0.30 -12.62 9.47
CA PHE A 107 -1.68 -12.17 9.34
C PHE A 107 -2.36 -12.04 10.72
N GLY A 108 -2.11 -12.96 11.65
CA GLY A 108 -2.62 -12.88 13.02
C GLY A 108 -2.11 -11.65 13.77
N ALA A 109 -0.81 -11.35 13.64
CA ALA A 109 -0.24 -10.14 14.20
C ALA A 109 -0.87 -8.88 13.60
N THR A 110 -1.09 -8.85 12.29
CA THR A 110 -1.76 -7.74 11.58
C THR A 110 -3.22 -7.60 12.01
N ALA A 111 -3.93 -8.71 12.25
CA ALA A 111 -5.30 -8.70 12.78
C ALA A 111 -5.35 -8.08 14.18
N ALA A 112 -4.40 -8.38 15.04
CA ALA A 112 -4.30 -7.74 16.36
C ALA A 112 -4.06 -6.23 16.25
N VAL A 113 -3.19 -5.81 15.32
CA VAL A 113 -2.96 -4.38 15.06
C VAL A 113 -4.22 -3.70 14.55
N LEU A 114 -4.98 -4.36 13.68
CA LEU A 114 -6.28 -3.87 13.22
C LEU A 114 -7.24 -3.62 14.40
N LEU A 115 -7.40 -4.60 15.28
CA LEU A 115 -8.28 -4.47 16.46
C LEU A 115 -7.81 -3.35 17.41
N LEU A 116 -6.50 -3.25 17.63
CA LEU A 116 -5.93 -2.22 18.51
C LEU A 116 -6.03 -0.82 17.89
N SER A 117 -5.85 -0.69 16.58
CA SER A 117 -6.01 0.58 15.86
C SER A 117 -7.46 1.06 15.86
N MET A 118 -8.43 0.14 15.76
CA MET A 118 -9.85 0.46 15.94
C MET A 118 -10.13 0.99 17.34
N ARG A 119 -9.60 0.34 18.39
CA ARG A 119 -9.71 0.78 19.77
C ARG A 119 -9.12 2.17 19.99
N ASP A 120 -7.93 2.41 19.46
CA ASP A 120 -7.19 3.65 19.66
C ASP A 120 -7.61 4.75 18.63
N LYS A 121 -8.57 4.45 17.73
CA LYS A 121 -9.06 5.34 16.65
C LYS A 121 -7.93 5.84 15.76
N ASP A 122 -7.00 4.96 15.42
CA ASP A 122 -5.90 5.22 14.50
C ASP A 122 -6.33 4.83 13.08
N ASP A 123 -6.96 5.75 12.37
CA ASP A 123 -7.59 5.48 11.08
C ASP A 123 -6.55 5.12 9.99
N GLU A 124 -5.36 5.69 10.04
CA GLU A 124 -4.29 5.40 9.09
C GLU A 124 -3.80 3.94 9.22
N VAL A 125 -3.47 3.53 10.44
CA VAL A 125 -3.03 2.16 10.71
C VAL A 125 -4.18 1.17 10.49
N ARG A 126 -5.41 1.52 10.84
CA ARG A 126 -6.61 0.70 10.60
C ARG A 126 -6.79 0.42 9.10
N GLN A 127 -6.71 1.44 8.25
CA GLN A 127 -6.88 1.28 6.81
C GLN A 127 -5.77 0.40 6.22
N THR A 128 -4.52 0.65 6.60
CA THR A 128 -3.36 -0.15 6.17
C THR A 128 -3.49 -1.61 6.60
N ALA A 129 -3.84 -1.86 7.87
CA ALA A 129 -3.98 -3.20 8.42
C ALA A 129 -5.16 -3.96 7.78
N THR A 130 -6.28 -3.29 7.47
CA THR A 130 -7.42 -3.91 6.79
C THR A 130 -7.04 -4.40 5.40
N GLY A 131 -6.40 -3.55 4.59
CA GLY A 131 -5.96 -3.93 3.24
C GLY A 131 -4.92 -5.04 3.26
N ALA A 132 -3.94 -4.95 4.17
CA ALA A 132 -2.90 -5.95 4.34
C ALA A 132 -3.43 -7.30 4.80
N LEU A 133 -4.41 -7.32 5.72
CA LEU A 133 -5.04 -8.55 6.20
C LEU A 133 -5.88 -9.22 5.12
N ALA A 134 -6.62 -8.44 4.33
CA ALA A 134 -7.39 -8.96 3.21
C ALA A 134 -6.48 -9.57 2.12
N ALA A 135 -5.41 -8.88 1.74
CA ALA A 135 -4.41 -9.38 0.80
C ALA A 135 -3.76 -10.68 1.30
N GLY A 136 -3.49 -10.77 2.61
CA GLY A 136 -2.92 -11.96 3.25
C GLY A 136 -3.88 -13.14 3.28
N LEU A 137 -5.04 -12.99 3.89
CA LEU A 137 -5.98 -14.10 4.11
C LEU A 137 -6.59 -14.62 2.81
N LEU A 138 -6.86 -13.76 1.83
CA LEU A 138 -7.46 -14.14 0.55
C LEU A 138 -6.41 -14.46 -0.53
N GLY A 139 -5.38 -13.62 -0.63
CA GLY A 139 -4.34 -13.73 -1.65
C GLY A 139 -3.10 -14.52 -1.23
N GLY A 140 -2.88 -14.74 0.07
CA GLY A 140 -1.65 -15.36 0.59
C GLY A 140 -0.41 -14.48 0.49
N ILE A 141 -0.60 -13.16 0.35
CA ILE A 141 0.47 -12.17 0.14
C ILE A 141 0.80 -11.51 1.47
N SER A 142 1.99 -11.78 2.00
CA SER A 142 2.43 -11.29 3.32
C SER A 142 3.11 -9.92 3.29
N GLU A 143 3.60 -9.49 2.14
CA GLU A 143 4.38 -8.26 1.96
C GLU A 143 3.63 -6.99 2.42
N PRO A 144 2.32 -6.79 2.15
CA PRO A 144 1.60 -5.63 2.67
C PRO A 144 1.54 -5.59 4.20
N SER A 145 1.40 -6.76 4.85
CA SER A 145 1.46 -6.86 6.31
C SER A 145 2.87 -6.58 6.82
N LEU A 146 3.88 -7.16 6.17
CA LEU A 146 5.27 -7.04 6.58
C LEU A 146 5.77 -5.61 6.46
N TYR A 147 5.63 -4.99 5.27
CA TYR A 147 6.14 -3.64 5.01
C TYR A 147 5.25 -2.54 5.61
N GLY A 148 3.93 -2.67 5.50
CA GLY A 148 2.98 -1.67 6.00
C GLY A 148 2.84 -1.65 7.51
N ILE A 149 2.99 -2.80 8.17
CA ILE A 149 2.71 -2.94 9.60
C ILE A 149 3.95 -3.38 10.40
N HIS A 150 4.55 -4.53 10.07
CA HIS A 150 5.55 -5.15 10.93
C HIS A 150 6.88 -4.39 10.96
N LEU A 151 7.34 -3.90 9.81
CA LEU A 151 8.58 -3.10 9.75
C LEU A 151 8.39 -1.68 10.29
N ARG A 152 7.18 -1.15 10.19
CA ARG A 152 6.82 0.13 10.81
C ARG A 152 6.81 0.03 12.35
N PHE A 153 6.26 -1.06 12.90
CA PHE A 153 6.16 -1.31 14.34
C PHE A 153 7.01 -2.50 14.74
N LYS A 154 8.33 -2.30 14.85
CA LYS A 154 9.31 -3.36 15.12
C LYS A 154 9.00 -4.24 16.35
N ARG A 155 8.20 -3.72 17.31
CA ARG A 155 7.74 -4.42 18.50
C ARG A 155 6.88 -5.65 18.17
N ILE A 156 6.26 -5.70 16.99
CA ILE A 156 5.42 -6.80 16.52
C ILE A 156 6.25 -8.05 16.22
N TYR A 157 7.46 -7.89 15.72
CA TYR A 157 8.29 -9.01 15.26
C TYR A 157 8.48 -10.12 16.31
N PRO A 158 8.97 -9.84 17.52
CA PRO A 158 9.13 -10.88 18.53
C PRO A 158 7.80 -11.58 18.91
N SER A 159 6.70 -10.84 18.84
CA SER A 159 5.37 -11.38 19.14
C SER A 159 4.86 -12.30 18.04
N MET A 160 5.12 -11.95 16.77
CA MET A 160 4.81 -12.78 15.60
C MET A 160 5.60 -14.09 15.61
N LEU A 161 6.88 -14.07 16.02
CA LEU A 161 7.72 -15.26 16.11
C LEU A 161 7.16 -16.33 17.06
N VAL A 162 6.38 -15.93 18.07
CA VAL A 162 5.67 -16.90 18.94
C VAL A 162 4.66 -17.70 18.10
N GLY A 163 3.92 -17.05 17.20
CA GLY A 163 3.01 -17.74 16.29
C GLY A 163 3.75 -18.67 15.32
N CYS A 164 4.89 -18.21 14.79
CA CYS A 164 5.75 -19.04 13.95
C CYS A 164 6.22 -20.31 14.69
N LEU A 165 6.64 -20.16 15.93
CA LEU A 165 7.07 -21.29 16.78
C LEU A 165 5.93 -22.28 17.03
N VAL A 166 4.74 -21.78 17.41
CA VAL A 166 3.57 -22.62 17.69
C VAL A 166 3.14 -23.39 16.45
N GLY A 167 3.01 -22.72 15.28
CA GLY A 167 2.63 -23.38 14.05
C GLY A 167 3.69 -24.38 13.54
N GLY A 168 4.98 -24.02 13.68
CA GLY A 168 6.09 -24.89 13.36
C GLY A 168 6.14 -26.15 14.25
N LEU A 169 5.92 -26.01 15.54
CA LEU A 169 5.85 -27.14 16.50
C LEU A 169 4.71 -28.11 16.13
N ILE A 170 3.50 -27.59 15.87
CA ILE A 170 2.36 -28.41 15.47
C ILE A 170 2.66 -29.16 14.17
N THR A 171 3.24 -28.45 13.18
CA THR A 171 3.65 -29.07 11.91
C THR A 171 4.68 -30.17 12.12
N GLY A 172 5.68 -29.91 12.95
CA GLY A 172 6.77 -30.88 13.22
C GLY A 172 6.30 -32.11 13.98
N ILE A 173 5.54 -31.93 15.05
CA ILE A 173 4.97 -33.04 15.85
C ILE A 173 3.98 -33.86 15.01
N GLY A 174 3.22 -33.21 14.13
CA GLY A 174 2.28 -33.89 13.22
C GLY A 174 2.91 -34.65 12.06
N GLY A 175 4.25 -34.72 11.95
CA GLY A 175 4.95 -35.48 10.92
C GLY A 175 5.19 -34.72 9.61
N GLY A 176 5.03 -33.38 9.62
CA GLY A 176 5.24 -32.53 8.48
C GLY A 176 4.01 -32.35 7.58
N ILE A 177 4.09 -31.38 6.68
CA ILE A 177 3.04 -31.02 5.74
C ILE A 177 3.63 -30.95 4.34
N LYS A 178 2.94 -31.50 3.36
CA LYS A 178 3.36 -31.59 1.95
C LYS A 178 2.32 -30.98 1.04
N THR A 179 2.76 -30.51 -0.11
CA THR A 179 1.87 -30.08 -1.21
C THR A 179 2.45 -30.52 -2.55
N ASN A 180 1.59 -30.86 -3.49
CA ASN A 180 1.97 -31.22 -4.86
C ASN A 180 1.77 -30.09 -5.87
N ALA A 181 1.38 -28.90 -5.39
CA ALA A 181 1.23 -27.70 -6.20
C ALA A 181 1.91 -26.52 -5.52
N PHE A 182 2.49 -25.61 -6.32
CA PHE A 182 2.96 -24.33 -5.82
C PHE A 182 1.78 -23.38 -5.71
N VAL A 183 1.50 -22.91 -4.49
CA VAL A 183 0.39 -22.00 -4.19
C VAL A 183 0.82 -20.96 -3.16
N PHE A 184 0.24 -19.77 -3.24
CA PHE A 184 0.35 -18.80 -2.15
C PHE A 184 -0.50 -19.24 -0.96
N THR A 185 0.07 -19.20 0.24
CA THR A 185 -0.56 -19.72 1.46
C THR A 185 -1.66 -18.80 1.99
N SER A 186 -2.89 -19.08 1.63
CA SER A 186 -4.11 -18.33 2.00
C SER A 186 -5.17 -19.27 2.60
N LEU A 187 -6.29 -18.70 3.07
CA LEU A 187 -7.44 -19.52 3.50
C LEU A 187 -7.97 -20.39 2.37
N LEU A 188 -7.95 -19.90 1.14
CA LEU A 188 -8.48 -20.60 -0.03
C LEU A 188 -7.61 -21.79 -0.46
N THR A 189 -6.34 -21.78 -0.11
CA THR A 189 -5.37 -22.80 -0.51
C THR A 189 -5.14 -23.89 0.54
N ILE A 190 -5.78 -23.81 1.72
CA ILE A 190 -5.68 -24.83 2.77
C ILE A 190 -5.93 -26.27 2.24
N PRO A 191 -6.90 -26.52 1.36
CA PRO A 191 -7.16 -27.87 0.85
C PRO A 191 -6.04 -28.49 0.01
N VAL A 192 -5.11 -27.69 -0.50
CA VAL A 192 -3.97 -28.15 -1.32
C VAL A 192 -2.91 -28.86 -0.47
N PHE A 193 -2.86 -28.56 0.83
CA PHE A 193 -1.86 -29.08 1.76
C PHE A 193 -2.31 -30.40 2.40
N LYS A 194 -1.38 -31.33 2.58
CA LYS A 194 -1.66 -32.64 3.16
C LYS A 194 -0.67 -32.98 4.29
N PRO A 195 -1.17 -33.48 5.44
CA PRO A 195 -2.59 -33.65 5.80
C PRO A 195 -3.32 -32.33 5.99
N MET A 196 -4.48 -32.13 5.36
CA MET A 196 -5.22 -30.86 5.37
C MET A 196 -5.60 -30.41 6.79
N ALA A 197 -6.10 -31.36 7.61
CA ALA A 197 -6.50 -31.06 8.98
C ALA A 197 -5.32 -30.57 9.83
N LEU A 198 -4.16 -31.21 9.72
CA LEU A 198 -2.93 -30.77 10.40
C LEU A 198 -2.52 -29.38 9.97
N TYR A 199 -2.55 -29.11 8.66
CA TYR A 199 -2.23 -27.77 8.13
C TYR A 199 -3.19 -26.70 8.67
N ALA A 200 -4.49 -26.97 8.59
CA ALA A 200 -5.51 -26.03 9.09
C ALA A 200 -5.31 -25.73 10.59
N ILE A 201 -5.03 -26.74 11.41
CA ILE A 201 -4.76 -26.57 12.85
C ILE A 201 -3.47 -25.76 13.07
N ALA A 202 -2.40 -26.09 12.33
CA ALA A 202 -1.10 -25.42 12.47
C ALA A 202 -1.19 -23.93 12.12
N VAL A 203 -1.82 -23.59 10.99
CA VAL A 203 -1.95 -22.17 10.57
C VAL A 203 -2.95 -21.40 11.43
N ALA A 204 -4.04 -22.02 11.89
CA ALA A 204 -4.97 -21.40 12.83
C ALA A 204 -4.28 -21.13 14.18
N ALA A 205 -3.54 -22.10 14.72
CA ALA A 205 -2.79 -21.92 15.96
C ALA A 205 -1.71 -20.83 15.82
N ALA A 206 -1.00 -20.76 14.68
CA ALA A 206 -0.04 -19.71 14.38
C ALA A 206 -0.71 -18.33 14.35
N PHE A 207 -1.85 -18.22 13.67
CA PHE A 207 -2.63 -16.98 13.55
C PHE A 207 -3.09 -16.49 14.94
N PHE A 208 -3.81 -17.33 15.67
CA PHE A 208 -4.42 -16.90 16.96
C PHE A 208 -3.40 -16.69 18.06
N SER A 209 -2.31 -17.48 18.12
CA SER A 209 -1.25 -17.27 19.12
C SER A 209 -0.49 -15.96 18.85
N SER A 210 -0.13 -15.68 17.60
CA SER A 210 0.47 -14.40 17.21
C SER A 210 -0.46 -13.22 17.52
N MET A 211 -1.73 -13.34 17.13
CA MET A 211 -2.76 -12.34 17.40
C MET A 211 -2.92 -12.07 18.90
N ALA A 212 -3.00 -13.10 19.72
CA ALA A 212 -3.14 -12.97 21.18
C ALA A 212 -1.93 -12.25 21.80
N VAL A 213 -0.70 -12.64 21.42
CA VAL A 213 0.52 -12.04 21.97
C VAL A 213 0.63 -10.56 21.56
N VAL A 214 0.35 -10.21 20.30
CA VAL A 214 0.36 -8.81 19.83
C VAL A 214 -0.75 -8.01 20.51
N TYR A 215 -1.94 -8.58 20.65
CA TYR A 215 -3.06 -7.91 21.31
C TYR A 215 -2.76 -7.54 22.77
N VAL A 216 -2.13 -8.46 23.52
CA VAL A 216 -1.75 -8.23 24.92
C VAL A 216 -0.58 -7.25 25.05
N ARG A 217 0.47 -7.42 24.23
CA ARG A 217 1.68 -6.58 24.30
C ARG A 217 1.52 -5.19 23.67
N GLY A 218 0.58 -5.04 22.76
CA GLY A 218 0.41 -3.85 21.95
C GLY A 218 1.45 -3.74 20.83
N TYR A 219 1.10 -3.03 19.76
CA TYR A 219 2.01 -2.74 18.64
C TYR A 219 2.85 -1.47 18.87
N ARG A 220 2.45 -0.62 19.81
CA ARG A 220 3.20 0.52 20.36
C ARG A 220 3.64 0.24 21.79
N SER A 221 4.71 0.89 22.26
CA SER A 221 5.04 0.91 23.68
C SER A 221 3.97 1.70 24.46
N LYS A 222 4.00 1.62 25.79
CA LYS A 222 3.05 2.40 26.61
C LYS A 222 3.26 3.90 26.41
N GLU A 223 4.52 4.32 26.28
CA GLU A 223 4.93 5.68 26.07
C GLU A 223 4.50 6.18 24.69
N GLU A 224 4.85 5.45 23.62
CA GLU A 224 4.45 5.78 22.25
C GLU A 224 2.93 5.84 22.06
N ARG A 225 2.21 4.96 22.75
CA ARG A 225 0.75 4.96 22.73
C ARG A 225 0.17 6.17 23.45
N ALA A 226 0.72 6.53 24.62
CA ALA A 226 0.28 7.71 25.36
C ALA A 226 0.54 8.99 24.57
N GLU A 227 1.71 9.11 23.95
CA GLU A 227 2.06 10.24 23.06
C GLU A 227 1.12 10.33 21.87
N PHE A 228 0.87 9.21 21.19
CA PHE A 228 -0.09 9.17 20.08
C PHE A 228 -1.49 9.61 20.48
N LEU A 229 -1.99 9.13 21.63
CA LEU A 229 -3.31 9.52 22.13
C LEU A 229 -3.36 11.01 22.49
N ALA A 230 -2.31 11.55 23.11
CA ALA A 230 -2.22 12.98 23.44
C ALA A 230 -2.20 13.85 22.16
N GLN A 231 -1.42 13.48 21.15
CA GLN A 231 -1.38 14.18 19.87
C GLN A 231 -2.72 14.13 19.13
N ARG A 232 -3.38 12.97 19.15
CA ARG A 232 -4.72 12.78 18.58
C ARG A 232 -5.75 13.68 19.27
N ASP A 233 -5.76 13.68 20.60
CA ASP A 233 -6.71 14.46 21.41
C ASP A 233 -6.45 15.97 21.26
N ALA A 234 -5.18 16.39 21.15
CA ALA A 234 -4.82 17.78 20.84
C ALA A 234 -5.33 18.19 19.44
N LYS A 235 -5.18 17.35 18.43
CA LYS A 235 -5.73 17.59 17.08
C LYS A 235 -7.25 17.73 17.09
N LEU A 236 -7.93 16.87 17.83
CA LEU A 236 -9.39 16.93 17.98
C LEU A 236 -9.82 18.19 18.75
N GLY A 237 -9.10 18.56 19.83
CA GLY A 237 -9.34 19.78 20.59
C GLY A 237 -9.12 21.05 19.78
N LEU A 238 -8.05 21.11 18.99
CA LEU A 238 -7.79 22.21 18.07
C LEU A 238 -8.86 22.32 16.97
N ALA A 239 -9.31 21.19 16.42
CA ALA A 239 -10.39 21.16 15.43
C ALA A 239 -11.72 21.64 16.04
N THR A 240 -12.00 21.27 17.29
CA THR A 240 -13.20 21.72 18.01
C THR A 240 -13.10 23.20 18.37
N ALA A 241 -11.93 23.68 18.82
CA ALA A 241 -11.68 25.10 19.14
C ALA A 241 -11.77 25.97 17.87
N ALA A 242 -11.23 25.51 16.75
CA ALA A 242 -11.33 26.20 15.46
C ALA A 242 -12.78 26.28 14.96
N ALA A 243 -13.55 25.20 15.11
CA ALA A 243 -14.97 25.19 14.79
C ALA A 243 -15.78 26.14 15.68
N THR A 244 -15.43 26.22 16.98
CA THR A 244 -16.09 27.12 17.93
C THR A 244 -15.68 28.58 17.68
N ALA A 245 -14.41 28.86 17.37
CA ALA A 245 -13.92 30.16 17.02
C ALA A 245 -14.51 30.70 15.68
N GLY A 246 -14.67 29.81 14.69
CA GLY A 246 -15.37 30.13 13.44
C GLY A 246 -16.85 30.47 13.65
N ALA A 247 -17.51 29.83 14.61
CA ALA A 247 -18.90 30.13 14.97
C ALA A 247 -19.06 31.45 15.75
N THR A 248 -18.03 31.89 16.50
CA THR A 248 -18.02 33.16 17.24
C THR A 248 -17.58 34.36 16.41
N ALA A 249 -16.76 34.15 15.36
CA ALA A 249 -16.31 35.24 14.47
C ALA A 249 -17.41 35.76 13.50
N THR A 250 -18.49 35.02 13.33
CA THR A 250 -19.64 35.39 12.48
C THR A 250 -20.69 36.27 13.23
N ALA A 251 -20.44 36.63 14.50
CA ALA A 251 -21.44 37.33 15.34
C ALA A 251 -21.22 38.83 15.50
N VAL A 252 -20.42 39.51 14.65
CA VAL A 252 -20.31 40.98 14.67
C VAL A 252 -20.53 41.55 13.27
N ALA A 253 -21.69 42.21 13.15
CA ALA A 253 -22.12 43.23 12.17
C ALA A 253 -22.80 42.73 10.86
N ALA A 254 -24.14 42.68 10.90
CA ALA A 254 -25.03 43.31 9.89
C ALA A 254 -26.46 43.41 10.43
N PRO A 255 -27.23 44.42 10.07
CA PRO A 255 -28.52 44.70 10.72
C PRO A 255 -29.64 43.80 10.24
N ALA A 256 -30.59 43.62 11.13
CA ALA A 256 -31.76 42.78 11.08
C ALA A 256 -32.59 42.85 9.79
N VAL A 257 -32.83 41.68 9.20
CA VAL A 257 -34.13 41.34 8.60
C VAL A 257 -34.47 39.94 9.09
N ALA A 258 -35.65 39.85 9.73
CA ALA A 258 -36.18 38.61 10.27
C ALA A 258 -36.54 37.63 9.14
N GLU A 259 -36.17 36.33 9.30
CA GLU A 259 -37.14 35.27 9.12
C GLU A 259 -36.54 33.88 9.35
N ALA A 260 -37.28 33.09 10.11
CA ALA A 260 -37.41 31.66 10.17
C ALA A 260 -36.19 30.80 10.59
N ALA A 261 -36.38 30.19 11.74
CA ALA A 261 -35.62 29.05 12.28
C ALA A 261 -35.52 27.90 11.30
N ALA A 262 -34.28 27.42 11.08
CA ALA A 262 -34.04 26.09 10.52
C ALA A 262 -33.24 25.23 11.54
N PRO A 263 -33.60 23.95 11.68
CA PRO A 263 -33.16 23.10 12.78
C PRO A 263 -31.74 22.59 12.58
N ALA A 264 -31.13 22.16 13.71
CA ALA A 264 -29.79 21.54 13.81
C ALA A 264 -29.54 20.47 12.73
N VAL A 265 -28.47 20.70 11.95
CA VAL A 265 -28.04 19.72 10.93
C VAL A 265 -27.34 18.55 11.63
N ALA A 266 -28.09 17.45 11.76
CA ALA A 266 -27.55 16.12 12.03
C ALA A 266 -26.52 15.77 10.96
N LYS A 267 -25.46 15.01 11.34
CA LYS A 267 -24.50 14.42 10.41
C LYS A 267 -25.26 13.66 9.33
N THR A 268 -25.34 14.20 8.14
CA THR A 268 -25.94 13.52 7.00
C THR A 268 -25.06 12.32 6.62
N PRO A 269 -25.61 11.11 6.49
CA PRO A 269 -24.88 9.98 5.91
C PRO A 269 -24.47 10.32 4.48
N LYS A 270 -23.29 9.84 4.05
CA LYS A 270 -22.83 9.92 2.65
C LYS A 270 -24.02 9.50 1.74
N PRO A 271 -24.45 10.33 0.80
CA PRO A 271 -25.55 9.95 -0.07
C PRO A 271 -25.15 8.68 -0.83
N ALA A 272 -26.01 7.65 -0.77
CA ALA A 272 -25.81 6.46 -1.58
C ALA A 272 -25.97 6.88 -3.05
N MET A 273 -24.96 6.54 -3.86
CA MET A 273 -25.03 6.80 -5.30
C MET A 273 -26.17 5.98 -5.88
N VAL A 274 -27.08 6.63 -6.57
CA VAL A 274 -28.13 5.98 -7.35
C VAL A 274 -27.59 5.79 -8.76
N GLU A 275 -27.59 4.57 -9.25
CA GLU A 275 -27.16 4.23 -10.61
C GLU A 275 -27.95 5.05 -11.63
N GLY A 276 -27.25 5.73 -12.55
CA GLY A 276 -27.87 6.62 -13.55
C GLY A 276 -27.95 8.11 -13.14
N THR A 277 -27.46 8.52 -11.96
CA THR A 277 -27.40 9.93 -11.58
C THR A 277 -26.34 10.67 -12.39
N VAL A 278 -26.76 11.67 -13.17
CA VAL A 278 -25.83 12.55 -13.92
C VAL A 278 -25.40 13.69 -13.02
N THR A 279 -24.10 13.77 -12.72
CA THR A 279 -23.50 14.91 -12.00
C THR A 279 -22.70 15.75 -13.00
N GLN A 280 -23.03 17.03 -13.09
CA GLN A 280 -22.24 17.98 -13.87
C GLN A 280 -21.04 18.47 -13.07
N VAL A 281 -19.86 18.43 -13.68
CA VAL A 281 -18.64 19.01 -13.15
C VAL A 281 -18.06 19.98 -14.18
N THR A 282 -17.51 21.09 -13.72
CA THR A 282 -16.80 22.03 -14.59
C THR A 282 -15.39 21.52 -14.90
N ALA A 283 -14.82 21.93 -16.03
CA ALA A 283 -13.41 21.62 -16.32
C ALA A 283 -12.51 22.25 -15.25
N PRO A 284 -11.62 21.48 -14.61
CA PRO A 284 -10.75 22.03 -13.55
C PRO A 284 -9.66 22.93 -14.09
N LEU A 285 -9.46 22.98 -15.41
CA LEU A 285 -8.40 23.73 -16.06
C LEU A 285 -8.83 24.07 -17.49
N ALA A 286 -8.45 25.25 -17.96
CA ALA A 286 -8.61 25.63 -19.36
C ALA A 286 -7.68 24.79 -20.23
N GLY A 287 -8.23 24.17 -21.30
CA GLY A 287 -7.45 23.34 -22.20
C GLY A 287 -8.29 22.49 -23.13
N ARG A 288 -7.62 21.67 -23.96
CA ARG A 288 -8.26 20.73 -24.88
C ARG A 288 -8.54 19.41 -24.18
N VAL A 289 -9.81 18.98 -24.17
CA VAL A 289 -10.19 17.69 -23.62
C VAL A 289 -9.82 16.56 -24.59
N LEU A 290 -9.22 15.50 -24.04
CA LEU A 290 -8.80 14.29 -24.74
C LEU A 290 -9.45 13.05 -24.13
N PRO A 291 -9.81 12.05 -24.93
CA PRO A 291 -10.16 10.73 -24.42
C PRO A 291 -9.05 10.15 -23.53
N LEU A 292 -9.42 9.47 -22.47
CA LEU A 292 -8.45 8.88 -21.53
C LEU A 292 -7.48 7.91 -22.23
N ALA A 293 -7.93 7.21 -23.25
CA ALA A 293 -7.12 6.28 -24.05
C ALA A 293 -5.98 6.96 -24.84
N GLU A 294 -6.11 8.26 -25.13
CA GLU A 294 -5.08 9.04 -25.84
C GLU A 294 -4.02 9.64 -24.92
N VAL A 295 -4.22 9.45 -23.61
CA VAL A 295 -3.28 9.91 -22.60
C VAL A 295 -2.01 9.04 -22.69
N PRO A 296 -0.77 9.59 -22.88
CA PRO A 296 0.46 8.81 -23.03
C PRO A 296 0.99 8.23 -21.72
N ASP A 297 0.13 7.56 -20.92
CA ASP A 297 0.45 6.83 -19.71
C ASP A 297 -0.40 5.57 -19.61
N PRO A 298 0.18 4.39 -19.54
CA PRO A 298 -0.56 3.14 -19.58
C PRO A 298 -1.48 2.92 -18.36
N VAL A 299 -1.22 3.54 -17.22
CA VAL A 299 -2.04 3.40 -16.00
C VAL A 299 -3.36 4.16 -16.17
N PHE A 300 -3.28 5.40 -16.69
CA PHE A 300 -4.46 6.22 -16.96
C PHE A 300 -5.18 5.77 -18.24
N ALA A 301 -4.45 5.54 -19.33
CA ALA A 301 -5.05 5.15 -20.61
C ALA A 301 -5.90 3.87 -20.53
N LYS A 302 -5.51 2.92 -19.66
CA LYS A 302 -6.28 1.68 -19.41
C LYS A 302 -7.45 1.86 -18.44
N GLY A 303 -7.67 3.05 -17.88
CA GLY A 303 -8.71 3.30 -16.89
C GLY A 303 -8.50 2.58 -15.55
N THR A 304 -7.27 2.15 -15.23
CA THR A 304 -6.96 1.39 -14.00
C THR A 304 -7.27 2.19 -12.73
N VAL A 305 -7.18 3.52 -12.80
CA VAL A 305 -7.44 4.43 -11.68
C VAL A 305 -8.90 4.86 -11.61
N GLY A 306 -9.65 4.68 -12.69
CA GLY A 306 -11.05 5.07 -12.82
C GLY A 306 -11.36 5.59 -14.22
N LEU A 307 -12.64 5.92 -14.46
CA LEU A 307 -13.07 6.58 -15.70
C LEU A 307 -12.68 8.06 -15.66
N GLY A 308 -12.39 8.67 -16.79
CA GLY A 308 -12.01 10.07 -16.82
C GLY A 308 -11.68 10.62 -18.19
N VAL A 309 -11.12 11.82 -18.21
CA VAL A 309 -10.66 12.51 -19.41
C VAL A 309 -9.27 13.10 -19.19
N GLY A 310 -8.47 13.23 -20.24
CA GLY A 310 -7.27 14.04 -20.23
C GLY A 310 -7.59 15.49 -20.57
N ILE A 311 -6.80 16.44 -20.09
CA ILE A 311 -6.86 17.85 -20.50
C ILE A 311 -5.46 18.28 -20.87
N ASP A 312 -5.29 18.73 -22.13
CA ASP A 312 -4.07 19.39 -22.58
C ASP A 312 -4.19 20.87 -22.20
N PRO A 313 -3.42 21.36 -21.21
CA PRO A 313 -3.68 22.63 -20.58
C PRO A 313 -3.28 23.82 -21.45
N SER A 314 -4.13 24.85 -21.49
CA SER A 314 -3.79 26.18 -21.97
C SER A 314 -3.62 27.19 -20.83
N GLY A 315 -4.10 26.85 -19.63
CA GLY A 315 -3.92 27.62 -18.38
C GLY A 315 -2.82 27.07 -17.49
N ASP A 316 -2.59 27.73 -16.37
CA ASP A 316 -1.55 27.46 -15.36
C ASP A 316 -2.10 27.24 -13.94
N THR A 317 -3.42 27.25 -13.78
CA THR A 317 -4.07 27.11 -12.49
C THR A 317 -5.20 26.07 -12.55
N VAL A 318 -5.18 25.14 -11.61
CA VAL A 318 -6.22 24.09 -11.47
C VAL A 318 -7.24 24.54 -10.46
N TYR A 319 -8.50 24.40 -10.78
CA TYR A 319 -9.65 24.80 -9.96
C TYR A 319 -10.49 23.58 -9.54
N ALA A 320 -11.21 23.70 -8.43
CA ALA A 320 -12.19 22.71 -8.01
C ALA A 320 -13.34 22.63 -9.05
N PRO A 321 -13.65 21.43 -9.57
CA PRO A 321 -14.67 21.27 -10.63
C PRO A 321 -16.11 21.28 -10.11
N ALA A 322 -16.31 21.11 -8.80
CA ALA A 322 -17.59 21.16 -8.11
C ALA A 322 -17.38 21.34 -6.61
N ASP A 323 -18.45 21.56 -5.89
CA ASP A 323 -18.46 21.69 -4.44
C ASP A 323 -18.11 20.36 -3.77
N GLY A 324 -17.24 20.41 -2.75
CA GLY A 324 -16.80 19.20 -2.07
C GLY A 324 -15.76 19.46 -1.00
N LYS A 325 -15.16 18.36 -0.52
CA LYS A 325 -14.12 18.38 0.50
C LYS A 325 -12.83 17.77 -0.05
N ILE A 326 -11.71 18.42 0.16
CA ILE A 326 -10.38 17.90 -0.19
C ILE A 326 -10.04 16.72 0.71
N VAL A 327 -9.97 15.52 0.15
CA VAL A 327 -9.61 14.28 0.85
C VAL A 327 -8.14 13.92 0.67
N VAL A 328 -7.53 14.36 -0.44
CA VAL A 328 -6.10 14.25 -0.72
C VAL A 328 -5.61 15.60 -1.24
N ALA A 329 -4.55 16.13 -0.66
CA ALA A 329 -3.74 17.21 -1.22
C ALA A 329 -2.29 16.81 -1.00
N GLN A 330 -1.60 16.46 -2.09
CA GLN A 330 -0.18 16.10 -2.01
C GLN A 330 0.64 17.38 -1.82
N ALA A 331 1.55 17.36 -0.86
CA ALA A 331 2.42 18.52 -0.56
C ALA A 331 3.26 18.96 -1.77
N THR A 332 3.54 18.04 -2.70
CA THR A 332 4.21 18.26 -3.97
C THR A 332 3.30 18.83 -5.06
N GLY A 333 2.02 19.08 -4.80
CA GLY A 333 1.09 19.77 -5.68
C GLY A 333 0.64 19.00 -6.94
N HIS A 334 1.10 17.77 -7.14
CA HIS A 334 0.83 17.01 -8.36
C HIS A 334 -0.52 16.25 -8.34
N ALA A 335 -1.14 16.05 -7.17
CA ALA A 335 -2.38 15.28 -7.08
C ALA A 335 -3.33 15.78 -5.98
N PHE A 336 -4.63 15.86 -6.34
CA PHE A 336 -5.72 16.27 -5.45
C PHE A 336 -6.87 15.30 -5.56
N GLY A 337 -7.37 14.83 -4.41
CA GLY A 337 -8.60 14.04 -4.31
C GLY A 337 -9.69 14.90 -3.69
N ILE A 338 -10.87 14.93 -4.29
CA ILE A 338 -12.03 15.70 -3.84
C ILE A 338 -13.22 14.75 -3.67
N ALA A 339 -13.77 14.69 -2.47
CA ALA A 339 -15.08 14.06 -2.25
C ALA A 339 -16.15 15.11 -2.52
N LEU A 340 -16.83 14.99 -3.64
CA LEU A 340 -17.89 15.91 -4.05
C LEU A 340 -19.14 15.72 -3.18
N ASP A 341 -19.92 16.77 -3.03
CA ASP A 341 -21.18 16.73 -2.28
C ASP A 341 -22.22 15.81 -2.93
N SER A 342 -22.05 15.50 -4.22
CA SER A 342 -22.82 14.49 -4.96
C SER A 342 -22.49 13.04 -4.58
N GLY A 343 -21.46 12.80 -3.75
CA GLY A 343 -20.99 11.46 -3.37
C GLY A 343 -19.88 10.89 -4.27
N ILE A 344 -19.57 11.56 -5.39
CA ILE A 344 -18.50 11.16 -6.31
C ILE A 344 -17.14 11.50 -5.71
N GLU A 345 -16.19 10.58 -5.79
CA GLU A 345 -14.78 10.85 -5.50
C GLU A 345 -14.05 11.17 -6.79
N LEU A 346 -13.38 12.31 -6.81
CA LEU A 346 -12.71 12.84 -7.99
C LEU A 346 -11.22 12.96 -7.72
N LEU A 347 -10.38 12.42 -8.62
CA LEU A 347 -8.93 12.57 -8.58
C LEU A 347 -8.51 13.51 -9.72
N ILE A 348 -7.76 14.56 -9.38
CA ILE A 348 -7.10 15.45 -10.33
C ILE A 348 -5.60 15.20 -10.19
N HIS A 349 -4.95 14.83 -11.29
CA HIS A 349 -3.50 14.62 -11.34
C HIS A 349 -2.89 15.62 -12.32
N VAL A 350 -1.88 16.37 -11.90
CA VAL A 350 -1.25 17.43 -12.69
C VAL A 350 0.08 16.97 -13.25
N GLY A 351 0.11 16.73 -14.56
CA GLY A 351 1.28 16.26 -15.30
C GLY A 351 1.62 14.77 -15.08
N ILE A 352 2.52 14.24 -15.92
CA ILE A 352 3.09 12.90 -15.80
C ILE A 352 4.42 13.01 -15.08
N ASP A 353 4.70 12.06 -14.17
CA ASP A 353 5.96 11.95 -13.43
C ASP A 353 6.34 13.23 -12.64
N THR A 354 5.40 14.16 -12.51
CA THR A 354 5.59 15.44 -11.80
C THR A 354 5.80 15.27 -10.30
N VAL A 355 5.54 14.09 -9.75
CA VAL A 355 5.94 13.71 -8.40
C VAL A 355 7.46 13.84 -8.19
N ASN A 356 8.26 13.62 -9.24
CA ASN A 356 9.73 13.69 -9.21
C ASN A 356 10.26 15.13 -9.10
N LEU A 357 9.40 16.13 -9.29
CA LEU A 357 9.74 17.55 -9.12
C LEU A 357 9.78 17.99 -7.65
N GLU A 358 9.36 17.12 -6.72
CA GLU A 358 9.34 17.37 -5.27
C GLU A 358 8.68 18.71 -4.90
N GLY A 359 7.68 19.14 -5.70
CA GLY A 359 6.92 20.37 -5.51
C GLY A 359 7.50 21.60 -6.23
N LYS A 360 8.63 21.49 -6.92
CA LYS A 360 9.17 22.61 -7.70
C LYS A 360 8.22 22.94 -8.86
N GLY A 361 7.89 24.23 -9.00
CA GLY A 361 6.96 24.71 -10.01
C GLY A 361 5.49 24.54 -9.62
N PHE A 362 5.15 24.16 -8.39
CA PHE A 362 3.79 24.06 -7.88
C PHE A 362 3.57 24.99 -6.68
N ASP A 363 2.48 25.74 -6.70
CA ASP A 363 2.01 26.60 -5.61
C ASP A 363 0.64 26.13 -5.14
N VAL A 364 0.64 25.28 -4.10
CA VAL A 364 -0.56 24.62 -3.56
C VAL A 364 -1.37 25.61 -2.73
N LYS A 365 -2.67 25.74 -3.05
CA LYS A 365 -3.57 26.73 -2.42
C LYS A 365 -4.52 26.12 -1.39
N VAL A 366 -4.62 24.80 -1.32
CA VAL A 366 -5.56 24.07 -0.45
C VAL A 366 -4.86 22.98 0.34
N ALA A 367 -5.40 22.64 1.49
CA ALA A 367 -4.95 21.56 2.35
C ALA A 367 -5.99 20.43 2.43
N LYS A 368 -5.52 19.23 2.82
CA LYS A 368 -6.42 18.12 3.13
C LYS A 368 -7.38 18.51 4.25
N GLY A 369 -8.66 18.35 4.00
CA GLY A 369 -9.74 18.69 4.94
C GLY A 369 -10.49 19.96 4.57
N ASP A 370 -9.93 20.81 3.72
CA ASP A 370 -10.56 22.04 3.27
C ASP A 370 -11.86 21.76 2.49
N ARG A 371 -12.84 22.64 2.67
CA ARG A 371 -14.04 22.67 1.85
C ARG A 371 -13.84 23.64 0.70
N VAL A 372 -14.16 23.19 -0.50
CA VAL A 372 -14.01 23.96 -1.73
C VAL A 372 -15.36 24.06 -2.44
N THR A 373 -15.55 25.17 -3.15
CA THR A 373 -16.65 25.36 -4.09
C THR A 373 -16.12 25.32 -5.51
N ALA A 374 -17.01 25.06 -6.47
CA ALA A 374 -16.64 25.11 -7.89
C ALA A 374 -15.90 26.42 -8.22
N GLY A 375 -14.75 26.32 -8.90
CA GLY A 375 -13.91 27.47 -9.23
C GLY A 375 -12.90 27.89 -8.13
N THR A 376 -12.86 27.22 -6.97
CA THR A 376 -11.80 27.47 -5.97
C THR A 376 -10.45 27.02 -6.52
N PRO A 377 -9.38 27.88 -6.52
CA PRO A 377 -8.05 27.48 -6.99
C PRO A 377 -7.44 26.44 -6.05
N LEU A 378 -6.96 25.32 -6.62
CA LEU A 378 -6.33 24.21 -5.89
C LEU A 378 -4.81 24.34 -5.93
N VAL A 379 -4.25 24.59 -7.10
CA VAL A 379 -2.81 24.75 -7.33
C VAL A 379 -2.55 25.60 -8.56
N ALA A 380 -1.57 26.49 -8.48
CA ALA A 380 -0.95 27.11 -9.64
C ALA A 380 0.36 26.36 -9.97
N PHE A 381 0.72 26.26 -11.26
CA PHE A 381 1.91 25.57 -11.68
C PHE A 381 2.66 26.34 -12.79
N ASP A 382 3.99 26.21 -12.77
CA ASP A 382 4.86 26.80 -13.79
C ASP A 382 5.13 25.77 -14.90
N ARG A 383 4.58 26.05 -16.10
CA ARG A 383 4.72 25.19 -17.28
C ARG A 383 6.18 25.03 -17.70
N GLY A 384 6.95 26.12 -17.65
CA GLY A 384 8.35 26.08 -18.07
C GLY A 384 9.21 25.19 -17.19
N ILE A 385 8.96 25.17 -15.88
CA ILE A 385 9.67 24.29 -14.93
C ILE A 385 9.30 22.82 -15.18
N ILE A 386 8.02 22.53 -15.43
CA ILE A 386 7.53 21.17 -15.64
C ILE A 386 8.05 20.64 -16.99
N GLU A 387 8.01 21.42 -18.07
CA GLU A 387 8.50 21.06 -19.39
C GLU A 387 10.03 20.87 -19.41
N ALA A 388 10.77 21.77 -18.76
CA ALA A 388 12.23 21.67 -18.66
C ALA A 388 12.71 20.43 -17.90
N ALA A 389 11.89 19.91 -16.99
CA ALA A 389 12.19 18.68 -16.25
C ALA A 389 11.79 17.39 -17.01
N GLY A 390 11.35 17.50 -18.27
CA GLY A 390 10.87 16.37 -19.06
C GLY A 390 9.49 15.86 -18.65
N GLY A 391 8.79 16.61 -17.80
CA GLY A 391 7.41 16.34 -17.41
C GLY A 391 6.48 16.70 -18.58
N TRP A 392 5.65 15.76 -19.03
CA TRP A 392 4.60 16.06 -20.01
C TRP A 392 3.45 16.77 -19.31
N LEU A 393 3.11 17.96 -19.77
CA LEU A 393 2.08 18.85 -19.19
C LEU A 393 0.65 18.43 -19.54
N PHE A 394 0.37 17.16 -19.69
CA PHE A 394 -1.02 16.75 -19.68
C PHE A 394 -1.51 16.75 -18.24
N THR A 395 -2.41 17.68 -17.89
CA THR A 395 -3.22 17.55 -16.68
C THR A 395 -4.11 16.34 -16.91
N ARG A 396 -3.65 15.20 -16.40
CA ARG A 396 -4.25 13.92 -16.67
C ARG A 396 -5.34 13.63 -15.71
N ALA A 397 -6.42 13.30 -16.32
CA ALA A 397 -7.49 12.52 -15.79
C ALA A 397 -8.18 13.13 -14.56
N ILE A 398 -9.29 13.74 -14.84
CA ILE A 398 -10.40 13.70 -13.90
C ILE A 398 -10.83 12.24 -13.88
N CYS A 399 -10.29 11.44 -12.96
CA CYS A 399 -10.76 10.07 -12.76
C CYS A 399 -11.96 10.10 -11.83
N PHE A 400 -13.10 9.69 -12.33
CA PHE A 400 -14.31 9.47 -11.52
C PHE A 400 -14.20 8.07 -10.91
N LYS A 401 -14.11 7.97 -9.59
CA LYS A 401 -14.33 6.71 -8.89
C LYS A 401 -15.75 6.74 -8.38
N ALA A 402 -16.62 5.99 -9.08
CA ALA A 402 -17.96 5.72 -8.60
C ALA A 402 -17.94 4.71 -7.44
#